data_37bcd1faa897a6f35befac4044317f13
#
_entry.id   37bcd1faa897a6f35befac4044317f13
#
_cell.length_a   1.000
_cell.length_b   1.000
_cell.length_c   1.000
_cell.angle_alpha   90.00
_cell.angle_beta   90.00
_cell.angle_gamma   90.00
#
_symmetry.space_group_name_H-M   'P 1'
#
loop_
_entity.id
_entity.type
_entity.pdbx_description
1 polymer ?
#
loop_
_entity_poly.entity_id
_entity_poly.type
_entity_poly.pdbx_seq_one_letter_code
_entity_poly.pdbx_strand_id
1 'polypeptide(L)'
;VRPTPHKTLAASALAVAALAGVSLPVTPAAAVPHAAPLAAACTPAQVVANGGFESSTSPWSQSSTGVITNRAGQSAHGGTNFAWLDGVGSTHTDTLSQSVTIPSGCSSATLSFWLHIDTAETTSSTAYDKLTAKIGTTTLATYSNLGKNTGYVQKSFDVSAFAGQTVNVAFAGTEDSSLQTSFVVDDVALDTSGGTTPPADSTRTPAAPSYTVSLSSNTSGTVWTGHESAAFTNASSTALSEVYLRLWDNYHGTCSSMPITVSNVTGGTAGALSVGCTALKIDLPTPLAQGQTATIGFDLGITVPSGADRFGYDGAFSLIGNALPVLAVKDAAGWHLDPYTNNGESFYSLSADFSVALDHPSTLLVPATGTSVDTPGSSGRTITTATASKVRDFAWAAGPFSKISGTSTAGTPVNVYSVSGISSADAQSMLTTAKSAVDSHASRFGAYPYGELDAVIDNNFWFGGMEYPGFVLDLVSTTALTHEIGHQWWYGIVGDDEYNSPWLDEAFTDYSTDLALSKTGTGCWNSVSWASTAEKITNSMAYWDAHSSRYSTVVYGYGKCALHDLRRVLGDSVMAKLLKDFATSHWYGVSTTSEFKAAAQAATSTDLTSFWTQHRVDG
;
A
#
# COMPACT_ATOMS: atom_id res chain seq x y z
N VAL A 1 -13.14 82.57 0.45
CA VAL A 1 -12.25 83.78 0.28
C VAL A 1 -10.82 83.24 0.39
N ARG A 2 -10.13 83.25 -0.73
CA ARG A 2 -8.65 83.11 -0.80
C ARG A 2 -7.98 84.37 -0.15
N PRO A 3 -6.68 84.30 0.24
CA PRO A 3 -5.59 84.17 -0.71
C PRO A 3 -4.33 83.36 -0.25
N THR A 4 -3.57 82.87 -1.23
CA THR A 4 -2.12 82.68 -1.22
C THR A 4 -1.36 83.98 -1.30
N PRO A 5 0.01 84.09 -1.34
CA PRO A 5 1.15 83.20 -1.12
C PRO A 5 2.29 83.78 -0.25
N HIS A 6 3.42 83.10 -0.03
CA HIS A 6 4.77 83.62 -0.30
C HIS A 6 5.90 82.57 -0.10
N LYS A 7 6.80 82.53 -1.07
CA LYS A 7 8.08 81.83 -1.09
C LYS A 7 9.12 82.55 -0.20
N THR A 8 10.01 81.78 0.40
CA THR A 8 11.40 82.24 0.62
C THR A 8 12.38 81.06 0.57
N LEU A 9 13.39 81.20 -0.22
CA LEU A 9 14.62 80.38 -0.30
C LEU A 9 15.53 80.72 0.90
N ALA A 10 16.24 79.76 1.42
CA ALA A 10 17.61 79.93 1.92
C ALA A 10 18.29 78.60 2.22
N ALA A 11 19.28 78.31 1.42
CA ALA A 11 20.68 78.09 1.74
C ALA A 11 21.08 76.74 2.40
N SER A 12 21.94 76.06 1.66
CA SER A 12 22.68 74.83 1.92
C SER A 12 23.62 74.99 3.17
N ALA A 13 23.65 73.91 3.98
CA ALA A 13 24.82 73.59 4.82
C ALA A 13 25.09 72.09 4.71
N LEU A 14 26.28 71.73 4.15
CA LEU A 14 26.84 70.39 4.18
C LEU A 14 27.19 70.05 5.64
N ALA A 15 26.63 68.93 6.12
CA ALA A 15 27.15 68.25 7.30
C ALA A 15 27.59 66.82 6.89
N VAL A 16 28.86 66.55 7.00
CA VAL A 16 29.46 65.24 6.86
C VAL A 16 29.05 64.43 8.09
N ALA A 17 28.24 63.40 7.93
CA ALA A 17 27.96 62.42 8.95
C ALA A 17 28.70 61.13 8.67
N ALA A 18 29.52 60.73 9.62
CA ALA A 18 30.30 59.49 9.64
C ALA A 18 29.35 58.27 9.59
N LEU A 19 29.62 57.34 8.64
CA LEU A 19 28.98 56.03 8.63
C LEU A 19 29.48 55.22 9.83
N ALA A 20 28.67 55.07 10.86
CA ALA A 20 28.80 53.98 11.82
C ALA A 20 28.26 52.69 11.19
N GLY A 21 29.17 51.73 10.96
CA GLY A 21 28.80 50.41 10.47
C GLY A 21 27.92 49.65 11.48
N VAL A 22 26.66 49.41 11.12
CA VAL A 22 25.78 48.49 11.85
C VAL A 22 26.08 47.09 11.31
N SER A 23 26.85 46.30 12.07
CA SER A 23 26.99 44.86 11.83
C SER A 23 25.69 44.17 12.24
N LEU A 24 24.91 43.74 11.25
CA LEU A 24 23.80 42.80 11.46
C LEU A 24 24.37 41.42 11.89
N PRO A 25 23.82 40.77 12.90
CA PRO A 25 24.23 39.42 13.25
C PRO A 25 23.87 38.46 12.09
N VAL A 26 24.90 37.79 11.55
CA VAL A 26 24.72 36.67 10.63
C VAL A 26 24.16 35.51 11.46
N THR A 27 22.89 35.22 11.31
CA THR A 27 22.31 33.95 11.81
C THR A 27 22.95 32.80 11.05
N PRO A 28 23.48 31.78 11.73
CA PRO A 28 23.99 30.60 11.01
C PRO A 28 22.82 29.98 10.23
N ALA A 29 23.02 29.71 8.94
CA ALA A 29 22.09 28.96 8.13
C ALA A 29 21.82 27.61 8.83
N ALA A 30 20.55 27.31 9.05
CA ALA A 30 20.17 26.00 9.55
C ALA A 30 20.72 24.95 8.60
N ALA A 31 21.45 23.98 9.16
CA ALA A 31 21.96 22.85 8.38
C ALA A 31 20.77 22.15 7.73
N VAL A 32 20.78 22.09 6.40
CA VAL A 32 19.83 21.28 5.63
C VAL A 32 19.99 19.84 6.14
N PRO A 33 18.93 19.18 6.61
CA PRO A 33 19.06 17.80 7.00
C PRO A 33 19.53 17.00 5.77
N HIS A 34 20.67 16.32 5.91
CA HIS A 34 21.12 15.35 4.93
C HIS A 34 19.99 14.34 4.76
N ALA A 35 19.51 14.15 3.54
CA ALA A 35 18.66 13.04 3.21
C ALA A 35 19.36 11.76 3.69
N ALA A 36 18.68 10.98 4.53
CA ALA A 36 19.17 9.67 4.92
C ALA A 36 19.45 8.87 3.63
N PRO A 37 20.55 8.12 3.54
CA PRO A 37 20.81 7.29 2.38
C PRO A 37 19.60 6.36 2.18
N LEU A 38 19.09 6.31 0.95
CA LEU A 38 18.08 5.36 0.53
C LEU A 38 18.46 3.97 1.07
N ALA A 39 17.57 3.36 1.84
CA ALA A 39 17.79 2.00 2.32
C ALA A 39 18.09 1.10 1.11
N ALA A 40 19.13 0.30 1.20
CA ALA A 40 19.49 -0.62 0.13
C ALA A 40 18.30 -1.54 -0.16
N ALA A 41 17.94 -1.68 -1.43
CA ALA A 41 16.87 -2.58 -1.85
C ALA A 41 17.16 -4.00 -1.33
N CYS A 42 16.14 -4.67 -0.78
CA CYS A 42 16.27 -6.06 -0.36
C CYS A 42 16.43 -6.97 -1.57
N THR A 43 17.52 -7.72 -1.63
CA THR A 43 17.61 -8.84 -2.54
C THR A 43 17.00 -10.05 -1.85
N PRO A 44 15.94 -10.69 -2.40
CA PRO A 44 15.37 -11.90 -1.83
C PRO A 44 16.47 -12.94 -1.60
N ALA A 45 16.58 -13.45 -0.40
CA ALA A 45 17.62 -14.40 -0.03
C ALA A 45 17.16 -15.31 1.10
N GLN A 46 17.64 -16.54 1.08
CA GLN A 46 17.64 -17.41 2.23
C GLN A 46 18.92 -17.14 3.02
N VAL A 47 18.79 -16.60 4.25
CA VAL A 47 19.94 -16.10 5.03
C VAL A 47 20.46 -17.08 6.07
N VAL A 48 19.75 -18.17 6.35
CA VAL A 48 20.28 -19.29 7.16
C VAL A 48 21.15 -20.17 6.27
N ALA A 49 22.41 -20.28 6.58
CA ALA A 49 23.29 -21.17 5.85
C ALA A 49 23.21 -22.61 6.41
N ASN A 50 23.25 -23.60 5.53
CA ASN A 50 23.21 -25.01 5.89
C ASN A 50 22.01 -25.36 6.82
N GLY A 51 20.81 -24.94 6.44
CA GLY A 51 19.60 -25.17 7.24
C GLY A 51 19.13 -26.61 7.30
N GLY A 52 19.45 -27.43 6.29
CA GLY A 52 19.24 -28.89 6.27
C GLY A 52 20.43 -29.68 6.86
N PHE A 53 21.45 -29.02 7.42
CA PHE A 53 22.59 -29.62 8.11
C PHE A 53 23.49 -30.53 7.27
N GLU A 54 23.35 -30.57 5.95
CA GLU A 54 24.00 -31.54 5.06
C GLU A 54 25.49 -31.26 4.78
N SER A 55 25.95 -30.01 4.94
CA SER A 55 27.29 -29.62 4.51
C SER A 55 28.36 -29.66 5.61
N SER A 56 28.03 -29.85 6.85
CA SER A 56 28.87 -29.94 8.08
C SER A 56 28.10 -29.36 9.27
N THR A 57 28.78 -29.18 10.41
CA THR A 57 28.15 -28.45 11.53
C THR A 57 28.22 -26.93 11.38
N SER A 58 29.15 -26.40 10.58
CA SER A 58 29.30 -24.95 10.33
C SER A 58 28.20 -24.44 9.37
N PRO A 59 27.66 -23.22 9.58
CA PRO A 59 28.03 -22.22 10.59
C PRO A 59 27.23 -22.31 11.89
N TRP A 60 26.59 -23.45 12.19
CA TRP A 60 25.83 -23.66 13.40
C TRP A 60 26.75 -23.85 14.63
N SER A 61 26.41 -23.20 15.72
CA SER A 61 26.98 -23.43 17.05
C SER A 61 26.07 -24.37 17.84
N GLN A 62 26.63 -25.43 18.43
CA GLN A 62 25.88 -26.44 19.18
C GLN A 62 26.52 -26.63 20.58
N SER A 63 25.69 -26.99 21.58
CA SER A 63 26.11 -27.22 22.98
C SER A 63 27.03 -28.42 23.13
N SER A 64 26.84 -29.45 22.31
CA SER A 64 27.62 -30.68 22.32
C SER A 64 27.86 -31.21 20.90
N THR A 65 28.92 -31.96 20.70
CA THR A 65 29.14 -32.69 19.45
C THR A 65 28.10 -33.79 19.32
N GLY A 66 27.22 -33.65 18.31
CA GLY A 66 26.18 -34.68 18.04
C GLY A 66 24.75 -34.17 18.13
N VAL A 67 24.53 -32.88 18.40
CA VAL A 67 23.24 -32.23 18.15
C VAL A 67 22.94 -32.28 16.66
N ILE A 68 23.86 -31.84 15.79
CA ILE A 68 23.75 -32.11 14.36
C ILE A 68 24.27 -33.52 14.09
N THR A 69 23.45 -34.40 13.52
CA THR A 69 23.72 -35.83 13.44
C THR A 69 22.93 -36.51 12.32
N ASN A 70 23.30 -37.76 12.04
CA ASN A 70 22.54 -38.72 11.22
C ASN A 70 22.39 -40.07 11.94
N ARG A 71 22.48 -40.05 13.28
CA ARG A 71 22.37 -41.29 14.10
C ARG A 71 21.01 -41.94 13.90
N ALA A 72 21.04 -43.28 13.93
CA ALA A 72 19.82 -44.11 13.98
C ALA A 72 18.99 -43.78 15.24
N GLY A 73 17.70 -43.86 15.13
CA GLY A 73 16.72 -43.56 16.19
C GLY A 73 15.77 -42.43 15.82
N GLN A 74 16.27 -41.47 15.02
CA GLN A 74 15.47 -40.44 14.39
C GLN A 74 15.79 -40.41 12.88
N SER A 75 14.98 -39.70 12.09
CA SER A 75 15.16 -39.58 10.63
C SER A 75 15.13 -38.13 10.22
N ALA A 76 15.91 -37.74 9.20
CA ALA A 76 15.84 -36.43 8.60
C ALA A 76 14.49 -36.18 7.92
N HIS A 77 14.06 -34.90 7.85
CA HIS A 77 12.96 -34.47 7.00
C HIS A 77 13.43 -34.39 5.55
N GLY A 78 14.55 -33.72 5.30
CA GLY A 78 15.25 -33.67 4.01
C GLY A 78 16.68 -34.19 4.14
N GLY A 79 17.23 -34.77 3.04
CA GLY A 79 18.61 -35.24 3.04
C GLY A 79 18.90 -36.40 3.99
N THR A 80 19.98 -36.30 4.78
CA THR A 80 20.47 -37.34 5.67
C THR A 80 20.76 -36.88 7.10
N ASN A 81 21.05 -35.61 7.29
CA ASN A 81 21.39 -35.03 8.58
C ASN A 81 20.22 -34.20 9.12
N PHE A 82 20.19 -34.03 10.43
CA PHE A 82 19.18 -33.26 11.17
C PHE A 82 19.77 -32.78 12.49
N ALA A 83 19.10 -31.84 13.14
CA ALA A 83 19.45 -31.45 14.50
C ALA A 83 18.57 -32.21 15.51
N TRP A 84 19.18 -32.99 16.40
CA TRP A 84 18.52 -33.75 17.42
C TRP A 84 18.91 -33.17 18.79
N LEU A 85 17.98 -32.48 19.44
CA LEU A 85 18.12 -31.90 20.77
C LEU A 85 17.44 -32.80 21.78
N ASP A 86 18.09 -32.99 22.90
CA ASP A 86 17.64 -33.85 24.05
C ASP A 86 17.45 -35.32 23.64
N GLY A 87 16.49 -36.03 24.25
CA GLY A 87 16.25 -37.46 24.02
C GLY A 87 17.15 -38.37 24.83
N VAL A 88 17.63 -37.89 25.98
CA VAL A 88 18.58 -38.59 26.87
C VAL A 88 17.87 -39.38 27.97
N GLY A 89 16.70 -38.91 28.43
CA GLY A 89 15.93 -39.52 29.53
C GLY A 89 16.46 -39.18 30.93
N SER A 90 17.18 -38.08 31.03
CA SER A 90 17.67 -37.51 32.29
C SER A 90 17.87 -36.02 32.10
N THR A 91 17.96 -35.27 33.21
CA THR A 91 18.15 -33.81 33.12
C THR A 91 19.25 -33.45 32.15
N HIS A 92 18.86 -32.80 31.06
CA HIS A 92 19.72 -32.42 29.96
C HIS A 92 19.33 -31.07 29.34
N THR A 93 20.25 -30.47 28.60
CA THR A 93 19.98 -29.25 27.87
C THR A 93 20.87 -29.22 26.62
N ASP A 94 20.24 -29.14 25.46
CA ASP A 94 20.93 -28.92 24.23
C ASP A 94 20.57 -27.57 23.61
N THR A 95 21.55 -26.96 22.94
CA THR A 95 21.34 -25.72 22.21
C THR A 95 21.94 -25.79 20.79
N LEU A 96 21.25 -25.13 19.87
CA LEU A 96 21.69 -24.97 18.50
C LEU A 96 21.42 -23.52 18.08
N SER A 97 22.40 -22.85 17.48
CA SER A 97 22.19 -21.47 17.04
C SER A 97 23.05 -21.07 15.85
N GLN A 98 22.55 -20.11 15.07
CA GLN A 98 23.30 -19.49 13.98
C GLN A 98 23.06 -17.98 13.99
N SER A 99 24.14 -17.19 13.85
CA SER A 99 24.04 -15.74 13.63
C SER A 99 23.72 -15.47 12.17
N VAL A 100 22.65 -14.72 11.93
CA VAL A 100 22.20 -14.32 10.61
C VAL A 100 22.01 -12.82 10.55
N THR A 101 22.22 -12.21 9.37
CA THR A 101 21.92 -10.80 9.13
C THR A 101 20.72 -10.70 8.23
N ILE A 102 19.63 -10.10 8.73
CA ILE A 102 18.45 -9.79 7.94
C ILE A 102 18.68 -8.44 7.25
N PRO A 103 18.70 -8.37 5.90
CA PRO A 103 18.98 -7.12 5.21
C PRO A 103 18.01 -6.00 5.55
N SER A 104 18.48 -4.76 5.62
CA SER A 104 17.71 -3.60 6.07
C SER A 104 16.65 -3.11 5.08
N GLY A 105 16.63 -3.57 3.88
CA GLY A 105 15.62 -3.18 2.88
C GLY A 105 14.49 -4.19 2.74
N CYS A 106 14.46 -5.25 3.56
CA CYS A 106 13.48 -6.31 3.45
C CYS A 106 12.20 -5.98 4.20
N SER A 107 11.07 -5.99 3.51
CA SER A 107 9.75 -5.75 4.10
C SER A 107 9.14 -7.04 4.68
N SER A 108 9.68 -8.20 4.32
CA SER A 108 9.26 -9.48 4.86
C SER A 108 10.48 -10.35 5.17
N ALA A 109 10.46 -10.97 6.33
CA ALA A 109 11.41 -12.01 6.71
C ALA A 109 10.64 -13.12 7.43
N THR A 110 10.72 -14.34 6.92
CA THR A 110 9.99 -15.50 7.47
C THR A 110 10.98 -16.57 7.91
N LEU A 111 11.01 -16.85 9.21
CA LEU A 111 11.75 -17.99 9.74
C LEU A 111 10.84 -19.22 9.72
N SER A 112 11.29 -20.29 9.07
CA SER A 112 10.60 -21.57 9.07
C SER A 112 11.54 -22.72 9.40
N PHE A 113 10.99 -23.81 9.94
CA PHE A 113 11.70 -25.06 10.18
C PHE A 113 10.72 -26.22 10.30
N TRP A 114 11.21 -27.43 10.08
CA TRP A 114 10.44 -28.64 10.31
C TRP A 114 10.78 -29.21 11.67
N LEU A 115 9.75 -29.58 12.44
CA LEU A 115 9.86 -30.09 13.81
C LEU A 115 9.17 -31.43 13.96
N HIS A 116 9.91 -32.43 14.43
CA HIS A 116 9.38 -33.71 14.91
C HIS A 116 9.63 -33.82 16.41
N ILE A 117 8.62 -34.26 17.17
CA ILE A 117 8.69 -34.48 18.61
C ILE A 117 8.35 -35.93 18.88
N ASP A 118 9.32 -36.66 19.38
CA ASP A 118 9.16 -38.05 19.85
C ASP A 118 9.44 -38.14 21.33
N THR A 119 8.53 -38.73 22.11
CA THR A 119 8.63 -38.76 23.58
C THR A 119 8.15 -40.07 24.16
N ALA A 120 8.82 -40.51 25.22
CA ALA A 120 8.41 -41.61 26.08
C ALA A 120 7.45 -41.13 27.19
N GLU A 121 7.24 -39.82 27.32
CA GLU A 121 6.29 -39.27 28.29
C GLU A 121 4.86 -39.72 28.00
N THR A 122 4.13 -40.10 29.04
CA THR A 122 2.75 -40.59 28.94
C THR A 122 1.70 -39.58 29.42
N THR A 123 2.15 -38.45 29.96
CA THR A 123 1.26 -37.37 30.42
C THR A 123 0.55 -36.68 29.25
N SER A 124 -0.69 -36.29 29.46
CA SER A 124 -1.47 -35.48 28.51
C SER A 124 -1.65 -34.03 28.96
N SER A 125 -1.07 -33.63 30.09
CA SER A 125 -1.34 -32.32 30.68
C SER A 125 -0.11 -31.60 31.23
N THR A 126 1.02 -32.27 31.42
CA THR A 126 2.21 -31.66 32.01
C THR A 126 3.34 -31.58 30.99
N ALA A 127 3.82 -30.37 30.76
CA ALA A 127 4.96 -30.09 29.89
C ALA A 127 6.26 -30.22 30.69
N TYR A 128 6.83 -31.43 30.75
CA TYR A 128 8.08 -31.73 31.45
C TYR A 128 9.27 -31.24 30.62
N ASP A 129 9.33 -31.63 29.36
CA ASP A 129 10.42 -31.33 28.47
C ASP A 129 9.99 -30.26 27.46
N LYS A 130 10.90 -29.37 27.09
CA LYS A 130 10.56 -28.21 26.27
C LYS A 130 11.63 -27.91 25.24
N LEU A 131 11.19 -27.50 24.05
CA LEU A 131 12.02 -26.86 23.03
C LEU A 131 11.55 -25.41 22.88
N THR A 132 12.47 -24.47 23.00
CA THR A 132 12.21 -23.04 22.76
C THR A 132 12.90 -22.61 21.46
N ALA A 133 12.13 -22.08 20.51
CA ALA A 133 12.64 -21.43 19.31
C ALA A 133 12.70 -19.91 19.51
N LYS A 134 13.82 -19.27 19.17
CA LYS A 134 14.08 -17.84 19.39
C LYS A 134 14.70 -17.17 18.17
N ILE A 135 14.49 -15.86 18.08
CA ILE A 135 15.29 -14.96 17.26
C ILE A 135 15.80 -13.79 18.12
N GLY A 136 17.12 -13.60 18.15
CA GLY A 136 17.75 -12.69 19.10
C GLY A 136 17.36 -13.06 20.54
N THR A 137 16.76 -12.13 21.26
CA THR A 137 16.25 -12.35 22.63
C THR A 137 14.76 -12.75 22.66
N THR A 138 14.06 -12.66 21.52
CA THR A 138 12.61 -12.89 21.42
C THR A 138 12.32 -14.39 21.30
N THR A 139 11.46 -14.91 22.17
CA THR A 139 10.92 -16.26 22.07
C THR A 139 9.78 -16.26 21.05
N LEU A 140 9.93 -17.04 19.98
CA LEU A 140 8.91 -17.22 18.94
C LEU A 140 7.87 -18.26 19.35
N ALA A 141 8.33 -19.39 19.88
CA ALA A 141 7.46 -20.45 20.37
C ALA A 141 8.17 -21.33 21.41
N THR A 142 7.37 -22.02 22.20
CA THR A 142 7.82 -23.11 23.07
C THR A 142 6.97 -24.34 22.79
N TYR A 143 7.63 -25.45 22.47
CA TYR A 143 7.04 -26.77 22.25
C TYR A 143 7.35 -27.66 23.45
N SER A 144 6.66 -28.78 23.58
CA SER A 144 6.92 -29.70 24.70
C SER A 144 6.58 -31.15 24.29
N ASN A 145 6.87 -32.11 25.19
CA ASN A 145 6.43 -33.50 25.08
C ASN A 145 4.92 -33.64 24.75
N LEU A 146 4.08 -32.67 25.14
CA LEU A 146 2.64 -32.68 24.85
C LEU A 146 2.34 -32.50 23.34
N GLY A 147 3.31 -32.01 22.57
CA GLY A 147 3.20 -31.80 21.12
C GLY A 147 3.68 -32.98 20.28
N LYS A 148 3.80 -34.20 20.85
CA LYS A 148 4.18 -35.41 20.11
C LYS A 148 3.44 -35.55 18.78
N ASN A 149 4.19 -35.88 17.75
CA ASN A 149 3.63 -36.06 16.40
C ASN A 149 4.22 -37.29 15.70
N THR A 150 3.56 -37.78 14.66
CA THR A 150 3.98 -38.99 13.92
C THR A 150 4.93 -38.71 12.76
N GLY A 151 5.33 -37.46 12.55
CA GLY A 151 6.23 -37.00 11.51
C GLY A 151 6.52 -35.53 11.64
N TYR A 152 7.22 -34.95 10.70
CA TYR A 152 7.57 -33.55 10.76
C TYR A 152 6.38 -32.61 10.52
N VAL A 153 6.34 -31.51 11.25
CA VAL A 153 5.36 -30.42 11.09
C VAL A 153 6.12 -29.12 10.88
N GLN A 154 5.85 -28.45 9.78
CA GLN A 154 6.47 -27.16 9.51
C GLN A 154 5.97 -26.09 10.51
N LYS A 155 6.90 -25.29 11.02
CA LYS A 155 6.66 -24.11 11.83
C LYS A 155 7.15 -22.90 11.07
N SER A 156 6.40 -21.79 11.13
CA SER A 156 6.69 -20.56 10.39
C SER A 156 6.36 -19.35 11.25
N PHE A 157 7.24 -18.33 11.21
CA PHE A 157 7.14 -17.11 12.02
C PHE A 157 7.53 -15.91 11.20
N ASP A 158 6.75 -14.86 11.26
CA ASP A 158 7.15 -13.55 10.77
C ASP A 158 8.20 -12.94 11.70
N VAL A 159 9.35 -12.62 11.14
CA VAL A 159 10.48 -12.01 11.82
C VAL A 159 10.93 -10.71 11.14
N SER A 160 10.04 -10.09 10.38
CA SER A 160 10.30 -8.85 9.61
C SER A 160 10.73 -7.69 10.51
N ALA A 161 10.27 -7.65 11.77
CA ALA A 161 10.68 -6.65 12.76
C ALA A 161 12.20 -6.63 13.05
N PHE A 162 12.95 -7.64 12.61
CA PHE A 162 14.40 -7.73 12.76
C PHE A 162 15.16 -7.30 11.49
N ALA A 163 14.50 -6.73 10.49
CA ALA A 163 15.14 -6.19 9.30
C ALA A 163 16.26 -5.18 9.66
N GLY A 164 17.39 -5.28 8.99
CA GLY A 164 18.60 -4.47 9.27
C GLY A 164 19.43 -4.93 10.48
N GLN A 165 19.03 -6.00 11.17
CA GLN A 165 19.72 -6.49 12.37
C GLN A 165 20.50 -7.78 12.09
N THR A 166 21.59 -7.96 12.85
CA THR A 166 22.27 -9.25 12.97
C THR A 166 21.78 -9.90 14.27
N VAL A 167 21.13 -11.04 14.13
CA VAL A 167 20.46 -11.76 15.24
C VAL A 167 20.79 -13.24 15.21
N ASN A 168 20.63 -13.93 16.34
CA ASN A 168 20.78 -15.37 16.39
C ASN A 168 19.40 -16.04 16.20
N VAL A 169 19.31 -16.96 15.24
CA VAL A 169 18.29 -18.00 15.23
C VAL A 169 18.75 -19.08 16.19
N ALA A 170 17.93 -19.44 17.17
CA ALA A 170 18.34 -20.35 18.23
C ALA A 170 17.22 -21.32 18.63
N PHE A 171 17.62 -22.56 18.89
CA PHE A 171 16.81 -23.61 19.48
C PHE A 171 17.45 -24.05 20.80
N ALA A 172 16.65 -24.18 21.84
CA ALA A 172 17.10 -24.63 23.15
C ALA A 172 16.14 -25.70 23.67
N GLY A 173 16.61 -26.92 23.74
CA GLY A 173 15.92 -28.05 24.34
C GLY A 173 16.26 -28.17 25.83
N THR A 174 15.31 -28.56 26.65
CA THR A 174 15.50 -28.86 28.07
C THR A 174 14.69 -30.10 28.45
N GLU A 175 15.33 -31.09 29.01
CA GLU A 175 14.77 -32.34 29.45
C GLU A 175 14.82 -32.43 30.98
N ASP A 176 13.78 -32.97 31.58
CA ASP A 176 13.71 -33.15 33.04
C ASP A 176 14.53 -34.36 33.55
N SER A 177 14.19 -34.97 34.66
CA SER A 177 15.00 -36.03 35.27
C SER A 177 14.65 -37.44 34.80
N SER A 178 13.62 -37.63 33.95
CA SER A 178 13.11 -38.95 33.57
C SER A 178 12.32 -38.94 32.29
N LEU A 179 12.32 -40.06 31.58
CA LEU A 179 11.58 -40.28 30.32
C LEU A 179 11.96 -39.28 29.19
N GLN A 180 12.58 -39.82 28.17
CA GLN A 180 13.14 -39.03 27.08
C GLN A 180 12.09 -38.29 26.24
N THR A 181 12.44 -37.07 25.80
CA THR A 181 11.79 -36.36 24.71
C THR A 181 12.82 -35.87 23.71
N SER A 182 12.74 -36.35 22.49
CA SER A 182 13.57 -35.91 21.37
C SER A 182 12.87 -34.79 20.60
N PHE A 183 13.56 -33.67 20.47
CA PHE A 183 13.14 -32.59 19.56
C PHE A 183 14.04 -32.61 18.32
N VAL A 184 13.47 -32.96 17.18
CA VAL A 184 14.21 -33.08 15.93
C VAL A 184 13.84 -31.93 15.01
N VAL A 185 14.82 -31.09 14.70
CA VAL A 185 14.67 -29.90 13.85
C VAL A 185 15.41 -30.13 12.55
N ASP A 186 14.79 -29.77 11.44
CA ASP A 186 15.40 -29.89 10.13
C ASP A 186 14.90 -28.79 9.18
N ASP A 187 15.60 -28.63 8.04
CA ASP A 187 15.28 -27.68 6.97
C ASP A 187 14.92 -26.27 7.48
N VAL A 188 15.83 -25.71 8.29
CA VAL A 188 15.68 -24.36 8.83
C VAL A 188 15.93 -23.34 7.73
N ALA A 189 14.97 -22.49 7.47
CA ALA A 189 15.07 -21.42 6.50
C ALA A 189 14.70 -20.07 7.12
N LEU A 190 15.40 -19.01 6.77
CA LEU A 190 14.96 -17.64 6.99
C LEU A 190 14.97 -16.94 5.64
N ASP A 191 13.81 -16.93 5.02
CA ASP A 191 13.61 -16.33 3.71
C ASP A 191 13.29 -14.84 3.88
N THR A 192 14.10 -14.02 3.25
CA THR A 192 13.85 -12.58 3.18
C THR A 192 13.30 -12.24 1.80
N SER A 193 12.21 -11.53 1.78
CA SER A 193 11.77 -10.82 0.60
C SER A 193 11.73 -9.34 0.93
N GLY A 194 12.32 -8.54 0.07
CA GLY A 194 12.04 -7.14 0.00
C GLY A 194 10.68 -6.99 -0.62
N GLY A 195 9.98 -5.92 -0.26
CA GLY A 195 9.23 -5.34 -1.31
C GLY A 195 10.22 -5.23 -2.46
N THR A 196 10.04 -6.02 -3.49
CA THR A 196 10.69 -5.71 -4.73
C THR A 196 10.38 -4.23 -4.92
N THR A 197 11.40 -3.37 -4.95
CA THR A 197 11.21 -2.18 -5.77
C THR A 197 10.83 -2.80 -7.10
N PRO A 198 9.58 -2.66 -7.57
CA PRO A 198 9.24 -3.15 -8.89
C PRO A 198 10.31 -2.58 -9.78
N PRO A 199 10.74 -3.25 -10.84
CA PRO A 199 11.61 -2.62 -11.79
C PRO A 199 10.94 -1.28 -12.04
N ALA A 200 11.61 -0.18 -11.63
CA ALA A 200 11.07 1.16 -11.80
C ALA A 200 10.60 1.15 -13.23
N ASP A 201 9.29 1.34 -13.44
CA ASP A 201 8.74 1.18 -14.78
C ASP A 201 9.46 2.21 -15.64
N SER A 202 10.60 1.78 -16.21
CA SER A 202 11.52 2.64 -16.95
C SER A 202 10.90 3.18 -18.22
N THR A 203 9.67 2.76 -18.49
CA THR A 203 8.89 3.17 -19.66
C THR A 203 7.86 4.24 -19.32
N ARG A 204 7.53 4.48 -18.05
CA ARG A 204 6.55 5.49 -17.60
C ARG A 204 7.22 6.61 -16.81
N THR A 205 6.77 7.83 -17.07
CA THR A 205 7.21 9.05 -16.40
C THR A 205 5.98 9.82 -15.91
N PRO A 206 6.04 10.58 -14.81
CA PRO A 206 7.19 10.87 -13.96
C PRO A 206 7.58 9.69 -13.06
N ALA A 207 8.89 9.45 -12.89
CA ALA A 207 9.35 8.43 -11.95
C ALA A 207 9.53 9.03 -10.56
N ALA A 208 9.28 8.20 -9.54
CA ALA A 208 9.42 8.55 -8.12
C ALA A 208 8.77 9.91 -7.78
N PRO A 209 7.50 10.16 -8.13
CA PRO A 209 6.85 11.40 -7.79
C PRO A 209 6.71 11.53 -6.26
N SER A 210 6.86 12.75 -5.76
CA SER A 210 6.62 13.05 -4.35
C SER A 210 5.91 14.39 -4.22
N TYR A 211 4.94 14.44 -3.31
CA TYR A 211 4.11 15.61 -3.09
C TYR A 211 4.24 16.10 -1.66
N THR A 212 4.51 17.39 -1.50
CA THR A 212 4.49 18.06 -0.20
C THR A 212 3.39 19.10 -0.23
N VAL A 213 2.42 18.96 0.67
CA VAL A 213 1.20 19.74 0.70
C VAL A 213 1.00 20.37 2.07
N SER A 214 0.57 21.61 2.09
CA SER A 214 0.18 22.33 3.32
C SER A 214 -1.07 23.13 3.04
N LEU A 215 -2.19 22.72 3.63
CA LEU A 215 -3.50 23.34 3.44
C LEU A 215 -4.10 23.77 4.77
N SER A 216 -4.88 24.84 4.75
CA SER A 216 -5.69 25.32 5.88
C SER A 216 -7.15 25.39 5.47
N SER A 217 -8.04 24.82 6.31
CA SER A 217 -9.47 24.79 6.04
C SER A 217 -10.22 26.00 6.61
N ASN A 218 -11.41 26.26 6.04
CA ASN A 218 -12.44 27.04 6.69
C ASN A 218 -13.02 26.28 7.91
N THR A 219 -13.98 26.91 8.61
CA THR A 219 -14.57 26.34 9.84
C THR A 219 -15.38 25.07 9.63
N SER A 220 -15.83 24.80 8.42
CA SER A 220 -16.65 23.61 8.07
C SER A 220 -15.86 22.53 7.35
N GLY A 221 -14.58 22.74 7.01
CA GLY A 221 -13.80 21.76 6.24
C GLY A 221 -14.20 21.65 4.76
N THR A 222 -14.98 22.63 4.23
CA THR A 222 -15.46 22.61 2.84
C THR A 222 -14.64 23.45 1.88
N VAL A 223 -13.73 24.27 2.39
CA VAL A 223 -12.78 25.07 1.59
C VAL A 223 -11.40 24.89 2.19
N TRP A 224 -10.43 24.57 1.35
CA TRP A 224 -9.03 24.38 1.72
C TRP A 224 -8.15 25.24 0.84
N THR A 225 -7.17 25.92 1.42
CA THR A 225 -6.24 26.76 0.66
C THR A 225 -4.83 26.60 1.21
N GLY A 226 -3.84 26.67 0.33
CA GLY A 226 -2.45 26.59 0.74
C GLY A 226 -1.53 26.34 -0.43
N HIS A 227 -0.54 25.48 -0.24
CA HIS A 227 0.53 25.27 -1.20
C HIS A 227 0.79 23.77 -1.41
N GLU A 228 1.11 23.41 -2.66
CA GLU A 228 1.57 22.10 -3.03
C GLU A 228 2.87 22.18 -3.84
N SER A 229 3.73 21.18 -3.66
CA SER A 229 4.97 20.99 -4.41
C SER A 229 5.08 19.55 -4.87
N ALA A 230 5.19 19.35 -6.19
CA ALA A 230 5.36 18.06 -6.85
C ALA A 230 6.79 17.93 -7.39
N ALA A 231 7.59 17.02 -6.82
CA ALA A 231 8.92 16.68 -7.32
C ALA A 231 8.90 15.36 -8.08
N PHE A 232 9.68 15.23 -9.16
CA PHE A 232 9.67 14.05 -10.02
C PHE A 232 10.95 13.92 -10.84
N THR A 233 11.19 12.72 -11.38
CA THR A 233 12.30 12.41 -12.29
C THR A 233 11.76 12.05 -13.68
N ASN A 234 12.38 12.54 -14.73
CA ASN A 234 12.08 12.10 -16.09
C ASN A 234 12.68 10.71 -16.32
N ALA A 235 11.85 9.67 -16.42
CA ALA A 235 12.27 8.31 -16.74
C ALA A 235 12.28 8.05 -18.27
N SER A 236 11.62 8.88 -19.06
CA SER A 236 11.52 8.67 -20.51
C SER A 236 12.86 8.89 -21.21
N SER A 237 13.08 8.21 -22.34
CA SER A 237 14.28 8.37 -23.17
C SER A 237 14.34 9.73 -23.89
N THR A 238 13.26 10.51 -23.84
CA THR A 238 13.16 11.84 -24.46
C THR A 238 13.15 12.92 -23.40
N ALA A 239 13.75 14.07 -23.70
CA ALA A 239 13.65 15.22 -22.81
C ALA A 239 12.22 15.73 -22.75
N LEU A 240 11.75 16.07 -21.54
CA LEU A 240 10.40 16.64 -21.33
C LEU A 240 10.48 18.16 -21.41
N SER A 241 9.72 18.76 -22.31
CA SER A 241 9.52 20.20 -22.37
C SER A 241 8.30 20.66 -21.56
N GLU A 242 7.45 19.72 -21.15
CA GLU A 242 6.19 19.96 -20.46
C GLU A 242 5.82 18.78 -19.58
N VAL A 243 5.00 19.05 -18.58
CA VAL A 243 4.26 18.05 -17.78
C VAL A 243 2.82 18.49 -17.63
N TYR A 244 1.96 17.61 -17.13
CA TYR A 244 0.57 17.94 -16.88
C TYR A 244 0.22 17.60 -15.44
N LEU A 245 -0.52 18.51 -14.79
CA LEU A 245 -1.20 18.26 -13.52
C LEU A 245 -2.62 17.81 -13.81
N ARG A 246 -3.05 16.71 -13.22
CA ARG A 246 -4.44 16.25 -13.27
C ARG A 246 -5.20 16.93 -12.13
N LEU A 247 -6.28 17.60 -12.49
CA LEU A 247 -7.19 18.33 -11.61
C LEU A 247 -8.56 17.63 -11.70
N TRP A 248 -8.60 16.37 -11.26
CA TRP A 248 -9.71 15.45 -11.55
C TRP A 248 -11.07 16.05 -11.20
N ASP A 249 -11.18 16.64 -10.00
CA ASP A 249 -12.45 17.14 -9.47
C ASP A 249 -12.94 18.44 -10.10
N ASN A 250 -12.20 19.03 -11.03
CA ASN A 250 -12.76 20.09 -11.89
C ASN A 250 -13.91 19.58 -12.77
N TYR A 251 -14.09 18.26 -12.88
CA TYR A 251 -15.29 17.65 -13.45
C TYR A 251 -16.59 18.10 -12.75
N HIS A 252 -16.56 18.30 -11.43
CA HIS A 252 -17.72 18.74 -10.64
C HIS A 252 -18.06 20.22 -10.78
N GLY A 253 -17.33 20.95 -11.64
CA GLY A 253 -17.53 22.36 -11.91
C GLY A 253 -17.62 22.69 -13.39
N THR A 254 -17.20 23.89 -13.71
CA THR A 254 -17.04 24.37 -15.09
C THR A 254 -15.69 25.07 -15.21
N CYS A 255 -15.15 25.23 -16.41
CA CYS A 255 -13.90 25.96 -16.63
C CYS A 255 -13.93 27.44 -16.19
N SER A 256 -15.09 27.99 -15.93
CA SER A 256 -15.26 29.34 -15.37
C SER A 256 -15.50 29.34 -13.84
N SER A 257 -15.76 28.19 -13.25
CA SER A 257 -15.99 28.01 -11.81
C SER A 257 -15.50 26.64 -11.38
N MET A 258 -14.19 26.50 -11.25
CA MET A 258 -13.52 25.24 -10.96
C MET A 258 -13.45 25.01 -9.44
N PRO A 259 -13.79 23.80 -8.97
CA PRO A 259 -13.56 23.39 -7.58
C PRO A 259 -12.07 23.43 -7.18
N ILE A 260 -11.17 23.04 -8.09
CA ILE A 260 -9.72 23.01 -7.87
C ILE A 260 -9.07 24.14 -8.66
N THR A 261 -8.34 25.01 -7.97
CA THR A 261 -7.63 26.14 -8.58
C THR A 261 -6.14 26.06 -8.31
N VAL A 262 -5.33 26.24 -9.35
CA VAL A 262 -3.87 26.30 -9.29
C VAL A 262 -3.42 27.70 -9.71
N SER A 263 -2.57 28.33 -8.92
CA SER A 263 -2.02 29.66 -9.19
C SER A 263 -0.57 29.79 -8.69
N ASN A 264 0.10 30.89 -9.05
CA ASN A 264 1.47 31.18 -8.62
C ASN A 264 2.46 30.03 -8.88
N VAL A 265 2.37 29.41 -10.08
CA VAL A 265 3.20 28.27 -10.46
C VAL A 265 4.68 28.65 -10.47
N THR A 266 5.51 27.81 -9.85
CA THR A 266 6.96 27.88 -9.84
C THR A 266 7.58 26.62 -10.43
N GLY A 267 8.81 26.67 -10.90
CA GLY A 267 9.47 25.54 -11.57
C GLY A 267 9.00 25.31 -13.01
N GLY A 268 7.97 26.03 -13.45
CA GLY A 268 7.43 26.03 -14.80
C GLY A 268 6.49 27.19 -15.05
N THR A 269 5.85 27.20 -16.22
CA THR A 269 4.83 28.19 -16.59
C THR A 269 3.51 27.48 -16.86
N ALA A 270 2.44 27.91 -16.18
CA ALA A 270 1.11 27.37 -16.42
C ALA A 270 0.65 27.71 -17.84
N GLY A 271 0.29 26.67 -18.59
CA GLY A 271 -0.28 26.76 -19.93
C GLY A 271 -1.81 26.67 -19.90
N ALA A 272 -2.38 26.14 -20.99
CA ALA A 272 -3.82 26.00 -21.11
C ALA A 272 -4.36 24.80 -20.32
N LEU A 273 -5.56 24.94 -19.76
CA LEU A 273 -6.39 23.85 -19.28
C LEU A 273 -6.98 23.08 -20.49
N SER A 274 -7.09 21.78 -20.36
CA SER A 274 -7.65 20.88 -21.37
C SER A 274 -8.52 19.80 -20.71
N VAL A 275 -9.13 18.94 -21.52
CA VAL A 275 -9.95 17.79 -21.07
C VAL A 275 -11.02 18.23 -20.06
N GLY A 276 -11.88 19.19 -20.43
CA GLY A 276 -12.89 19.74 -19.52
C GLY A 276 -12.32 20.42 -18.28
N CYS A 277 -11.10 20.98 -18.39
CA CYS A 277 -10.34 21.65 -17.31
C CYS A 277 -9.80 20.71 -16.24
N THR A 278 -9.78 19.40 -16.48
CA THR A 278 -9.18 18.39 -15.59
C THR A 278 -7.69 18.15 -15.83
N ALA A 279 -7.09 18.81 -16.82
CA ALA A 279 -5.65 18.73 -17.09
C ALA A 279 -5.07 20.13 -17.30
N LEU A 280 -4.06 20.48 -16.49
CA LEU A 280 -3.32 21.73 -16.61
C LEU A 280 -1.92 21.45 -17.14
N LYS A 281 -1.60 22.02 -18.31
CA LYS A 281 -0.26 21.98 -18.87
C LYS A 281 0.70 22.87 -18.07
N ILE A 282 1.91 22.37 -17.82
CA ILE A 282 3.01 23.15 -17.25
C ILE A 282 4.20 23.07 -18.22
N ASP A 283 4.57 24.18 -18.82
CA ASP A 283 5.75 24.28 -19.67
C ASP A 283 7.01 24.41 -18.79
N LEU A 284 7.97 23.53 -18.99
CA LEU A 284 9.25 23.54 -18.24
C LEU A 284 10.18 24.61 -18.82
N PRO A 285 10.94 25.34 -17.97
CA PRO A 285 11.81 26.45 -18.43
C PRO A 285 12.96 25.96 -19.31
N THR A 286 13.36 24.71 -19.14
CA THR A 286 14.35 24.01 -19.98
C THR A 286 13.91 22.55 -20.11
N PRO A 287 14.12 21.91 -21.29
CA PRO A 287 13.80 20.50 -21.44
C PRO A 287 14.52 19.64 -20.39
N LEU A 288 13.77 18.87 -19.63
CA LEU A 288 14.27 17.98 -18.58
C LEU A 288 14.79 16.69 -19.22
N ALA A 289 16.09 16.47 -19.23
CA ALA A 289 16.68 15.25 -19.80
C ALA A 289 16.37 14.01 -18.98
N GLN A 290 16.49 12.82 -19.59
CA GLN A 290 16.32 11.54 -18.88
C GLN A 290 17.18 11.49 -17.62
N GLY A 291 16.60 11.00 -16.53
CA GLY A 291 17.24 10.86 -15.21
C GLY A 291 17.37 12.17 -14.43
N GLN A 292 16.96 13.30 -15.00
CA GLN A 292 16.95 14.58 -14.27
C GLN A 292 15.65 14.79 -13.51
N THR A 293 15.75 15.50 -12.39
CA THR A 293 14.64 15.83 -11.48
C THR A 293 14.19 17.27 -11.69
N ALA A 294 12.88 17.50 -11.55
CA ALA A 294 12.29 18.84 -11.48
C ALA A 294 11.29 18.90 -10.31
N THR A 295 10.99 20.12 -9.90
CA THR A 295 9.96 20.39 -8.88
C THR A 295 9.06 21.51 -9.41
N ILE A 296 7.76 21.26 -9.37
CA ILE A 296 6.71 22.24 -9.68
C ILE A 296 6.02 22.60 -8.37
N GLY A 297 6.00 23.87 -8.00
CA GLY A 297 5.27 24.38 -6.84
C GLY A 297 4.12 25.27 -7.26
N PHE A 298 3.05 25.33 -6.51
CA PHE A 298 1.89 26.18 -6.80
C PHE A 298 1.03 26.40 -5.56
N ASP A 299 0.28 27.51 -5.59
CA ASP A 299 -0.79 27.72 -4.62
C ASP A 299 -2.03 26.96 -5.06
N LEU A 300 -2.66 26.27 -4.12
CA LEU A 300 -3.81 25.39 -4.30
C LEU A 300 -5.03 25.93 -3.55
N GLY A 301 -6.15 25.98 -4.24
CA GLY A 301 -7.46 26.22 -3.63
C GLY A 301 -8.43 25.10 -3.99
N ILE A 302 -9.12 24.56 -2.98
CA ILE A 302 -10.11 23.49 -3.11
C ILE A 302 -11.42 24.00 -2.52
N THR A 303 -12.50 23.92 -3.29
CA THR A 303 -13.88 24.22 -2.84
C THR A 303 -14.73 22.99 -3.05
N VAL A 304 -15.06 22.30 -1.97
CA VAL A 304 -15.83 21.06 -2.00
C VAL A 304 -17.29 21.38 -2.33
N PRO A 305 -17.88 20.75 -3.36
CA PRO A 305 -19.28 20.99 -3.73
C PRO A 305 -20.24 20.31 -2.74
N SER A 306 -21.51 20.72 -2.75
CA SER A 306 -22.56 20.07 -1.96
C SER A 306 -22.99 18.75 -2.61
N GLY A 307 -23.11 17.68 -1.82
CA GLY A 307 -23.56 16.35 -2.20
C GLY A 307 -22.78 15.27 -1.45
N ALA A 308 -23.40 14.14 -1.19
CA ALA A 308 -22.76 12.95 -0.65
C ALA A 308 -22.03 12.22 -1.80
N ASP A 309 -20.81 12.61 -2.08
CA ASP A 309 -19.99 12.09 -3.18
C ASP A 309 -18.56 11.88 -2.70
N ARG A 310 -17.72 11.19 -3.50
CA ARG A 310 -16.28 11.01 -3.24
C ARG A 310 -15.53 12.35 -3.15
N PHE A 311 -16.04 13.37 -3.82
CA PHE A 311 -15.64 14.76 -3.67
C PHE A 311 -16.89 15.61 -3.45
N GLY A 312 -17.30 15.76 -2.20
CA GLY A 312 -18.51 16.46 -1.85
C GLY A 312 -18.67 16.65 -0.34
N TYR A 313 -19.64 17.45 0.08
CA TYR A 313 -20.02 17.53 1.48
C TYR A 313 -21.51 17.29 1.69
N ASP A 314 -21.84 16.51 2.73
CA ASP A 314 -23.20 16.31 3.21
C ASP A 314 -23.30 16.75 4.68
N GLY A 315 -24.15 17.75 4.93
CA GLY A 315 -24.27 18.35 6.25
C GLY A 315 -22.94 18.90 6.78
N ALA A 316 -22.42 18.29 7.83
CA ALA A 316 -21.17 18.70 8.50
C ALA A 316 -19.95 17.87 8.09
N PHE A 317 -20.09 16.97 7.12
CA PHE A 317 -19.05 16.02 6.71
C PHE A 317 -18.61 16.32 5.29
N SER A 318 -17.32 16.51 5.08
CA SER A 318 -16.70 16.74 3.77
C SER A 318 -15.82 15.55 3.42
N LEU A 319 -15.93 15.08 2.18
CA LEU A 319 -15.14 14.02 1.58
C LEU A 319 -14.32 14.62 0.45
N ILE A 320 -13.03 14.39 0.45
CA ILE A 320 -12.10 15.13 -0.41
C ILE A 320 -11.14 14.10 -1.04
N GLY A 321 -11.69 13.35 -1.98
CA GLY A 321 -10.94 12.37 -2.79
C GLY A 321 -10.47 13.00 -4.10
N ASN A 322 -9.34 12.57 -4.64
CA ASN A 322 -8.74 12.99 -5.92
C ASN A 322 -8.57 14.52 -6.10
N ALA A 323 -8.62 15.28 -5.00
CA ALA A 323 -8.61 16.74 -5.01
C ALA A 323 -7.20 17.35 -5.10
N LEU A 324 -6.15 16.60 -4.74
CA LEU A 324 -4.78 17.07 -4.93
C LEU A 324 -4.37 16.91 -6.40
N PRO A 325 -3.80 17.98 -6.99
CA PRO A 325 -3.25 17.89 -8.34
C PRO A 325 -2.09 16.88 -8.41
N VAL A 326 -2.23 15.84 -9.21
CA VAL A 326 -1.17 14.84 -9.41
C VAL A 326 -0.61 14.90 -10.83
N LEU A 327 0.65 14.50 -11.00
CA LEU A 327 1.31 14.48 -12.30
C LEU A 327 0.70 13.39 -13.20
N ALA A 328 0.31 13.77 -14.41
CA ALA A 328 -0.16 12.82 -15.40
C ALA A 328 0.93 11.83 -15.79
N VAL A 329 0.55 10.63 -16.15
CA VAL A 329 1.47 9.59 -16.66
C VAL A 329 1.75 9.82 -18.14
N LYS A 330 3.02 9.62 -18.53
CA LYS A 330 3.47 9.57 -19.91
C LYS A 330 4.21 8.26 -20.16
N ASP A 331 3.86 7.59 -21.23
CA ASP A 331 4.54 6.39 -21.72
C ASP A 331 4.84 6.49 -23.23
N ALA A 332 5.00 5.33 -23.89
CA ALA A 332 5.24 5.29 -25.35
C ALA A 332 4.05 5.81 -26.19
N ALA A 333 2.83 5.75 -25.67
CA ALA A 333 1.64 6.29 -26.32
C ALA A 333 1.51 7.82 -26.17
N GLY A 334 2.26 8.42 -25.26
CA GLY A 334 2.22 9.84 -24.97
C GLY A 334 1.73 10.15 -23.56
N TRP A 335 1.17 11.34 -23.35
CA TRP A 335 0.54 11.72 -22.09
C TRP A 335 -0.86 11.13 -21.98
N HIS A 336 -1.15 10.45 -20.88
CA HIS A 336 -2.48 9.94 -20.52
C HIS A 336 -3.29 11.07 -19.90
N LEU A 337 -4.18 11.63 -20.71
CA LEU A 337 -5.05 12.74 -20.33
C LEU A 337 -6.52 12.38 -20.54
N ASP A 338 -6.88 11.14 -20.21
CA ASP A 338 -8.23 10.64 -20.38
C ASP A 338 -9.24 11.47 -19.56
N PRO A 339 -10.50 11.61 -20.01
CA PRO A 339 -11.49 12.38 -19.29
C PRO A 339 -11.88 11.70 -17.98
N TYR A 340 -12.40 12.49 -17.03
CA TYR A 340 -13.07 11.96 -15.86
C TYR A 340 -14.33 11.21 -16.29
N THR A 341 -14.58 10.05 -15.71
CA THR A 341 -15.84 9.30 -15.84
C THR A 341 -16.61 9.30 -14.54
N ASN A 342 -17.95 9.35 -14.62
CA ASN A 342 -18.85 9.22 -13.48
C ASN A 342 -19.46 7.81 -13.40
N ASN A 343 -19.05 6.92 -14.28
CA ASN A 343 -19.58 5.55 -14.38
C ASN A 343 -18.63 4.50 -13.81
N GLY A 344 -17.47 4.92 -13.36
CA GLY A 344 -16.39 4.15 -12.77
C GLY A 344 -15.23 5.07 -12.44
N GLU A 345 -14.01 4.57 -12.56
CA GLU A 345 -12.78 5.28 -12.28
C GLU A 345 -12.03 5.64 -13.56
N SER A 346 -11.22 6.71 -13.48
CA SER A 346 -10.36 7.18 -14.57
C SER A 346 -9.00 7.66 -14.05
N PHE A 347 -8.67 7.29 -12.82
CA PHE A 347 -7.51 7.80 -12.11
C PHE A 347 -6.28 6.97 -12.46
N TYR A 348 -5.45 7.51 -13.33
CA TYR A 348 -4.18 6.89 -13.69
C TYR A 348 -3.02 7.72 -13.18
N SER A 349 -2.33 7.22 -12.18
CA SER A 349 -1.15 7.83 -11.57
C SER A 349 -0.12 6.79 -11.17
N LEU A 350 1.14 7.19 -11.06
CA LEU A 350 2.22 6.34 -10.56
C LEU A 350 2.31 6.44 -9.04
N SER A 351 2.73 5.36 -8.39
CA SER A 351 2.94 5.36 -6.95
C SER A 351 3.91 6.43 -6.51
N ALA A 352 3.52 7.21 -5.51
CA ALA A 352 4.17 8.43 -5.05
C ALA A 352 4.30 8.45 -3.52
N ASP A 353 5.16 9.33 -3.02
CA ASP A 353 5.24 9.64 -1.59
C ASP A 353 4.53 10.97 -1.32
N PHE A 354 3.65 11.01 -0.31
CA PHE A 354 2.93 12.20 0.10
C PHE A 354 3.29 12.60 1.53
N SER A 355 3.49 13.91 1.74
CA SER A 355 3.59 14.54 3.05
C SER A 355 2.59 15.69 3.08
N VAL A 356 1.48 15.51 3.79
CA VAL A 356 0.33 16.42 3.76
C VAL A 356 0.05 16.95 5.15
N ALA A 357 0.12 18.26 5.32
CA ALA A 357 -0.25 18.97 6.56
C ALA A 357 -1.60 19.69 6.37
N LEU A 358 -2.59 19.30 7.16
CA LEU A 358 -3.96 19.78 7.11
C LEU A 358 -4.26 20.57 8.40
N ASP A 359 -4.28 21.90 8.33
CA ASP A 359 -4.65 22.77 9.44
C ASP A 359 -6.18 22.98 9.42
N HIS A 360 -6.85 22.58 10.50
CA HIS A 360 -8.31 22.58 10.59
C HIS A 360 -8.81 22.93 12.01
N PRO A 361 -10.09 23.33 12.19
CA PRO A 361 -10.67 23.49 13.51
C PRO A 361 -10.57 22.21 14.34
N SER A 362 -10.17 22.31 15.61
CA SER A 362 -10.05 21.15 16.52
C SER A 362 -11.38 20.45 16.83
N THR A 363 -12.49 20.97 16.33
CA THR A 363 -13.82 20.34 16.41
C THR A 363 -14.07 19.31 15.31
N LEU A 364 -13.20 19.26 14.29
CA LEU A 364 -13.25 18.29 13.20
C LEU A 364 -12.24 17.17 13.46
N LEU A 365 -12.59 15.95 13.08
CA LEU A 365 -11.66 14.87 12.85
C LEU A 365 -11.32 14.85 11.37
N VAL A 366 -10.05 14.59 11.05
CA VAL A 366 -9.56 14.59 9.67
C VAL A 366 -8.82 13.29 9.40
N PRO A 367 -9.55 12.15 9.18
CA PRO A 367 -8.93 10.93 8.67
C PRO A 367 -8.38 11.14 7.26
N ALA A 368 -7.27 10.49 6.93
CA ALA A 368 -6.58 10.70 5.66
C ALA A 368 -5.77 9.48 5.23
N THR A 369 -5.46 9.39 3.94
CA THR A 369 -4.50 8.45 3.36
C THR A 369 -3.16 8.51 4.10
N GLY A 370 -2.62 7.35 4.49
CA GLY A 370 -1.34 7.22 5.18
C GLY A 370 -1.46 7.18 6.70
N THR A 371 -0.37 7.46 7.38
CA THR A 371 -0.35 7.52 8.85
C THR A 371 -0.41 8.95 9.32
N SER A 372 -1.38 9.24 10.18
CA SER A 372 -1.70 10.59 10.63
C SER A 372 -1.25 10.87 12.06
N VAL A 373 -0.72 12.08 12.27
CA VAL A 373 -0.34 12.59 13.60
C VAL A 373 -0.91 13.99 13.78
N ASP A 374 -1.68 14.18 14.85
CA ASP A 374 -2.26 15.46 15.23
C ASP A 374 -1.31 16.26 16.15
N THR A 375 -1.11 17.51 15.82
CA THR A 375 -0.36 18.47 16.64
C THR A 375 -1.18 19.74 16.87
N PRO A 376 -0.97 20.44 18.02
CA PRO A 376 -1.64 21.72 18.25
C PRO A 376 -1.26 22.76 17.18
N GLY A 377 -2.26 23.32 16.53
CA GLY A 377 -2.15 24.48 15.65
C GLY A 377 -2.29 25.81 16.40
N SER A 378 -2.71 26.86 15.70
CA SER A 378 -3.11 28.13 16.35
C SER A 378 -4.34 27.91 17.26
N SER A 379 -4.72 28.92 18.05
CA SER A 379 -5.83 28.77 19.02
C SER A 379 -7.10 28.21 18.40
N GLY A 380 -7.56 27.04 18.91
CA GLY A 380 -8.75 26.33 18.46
C GLY A 380 -8.57 25.52 17.16
N ARG A 381 -7.30 25.32 16.72
CA ARG A 381 -6.99 24.53 15.53
C ARG A 381 -6.05 23.36 15.84
N THR A 382 -6.09 22.39 14.99
CA THR A 382 -5.23 21.19 14.97
C THR A 382 -4.57 21.10 13.60
N ILE A 383 -3.32 20.67 13.55
CA ILE A 383 -2.64 20.31 12.31
C ILE A 383 -2.52 18.78 12.28
N THR A 384 -3.27 18.15 11.39
CA THR A 384 -3.11 16.73 11.08
C THR A 384 -2.04 16.59 10.01
N THR A 385 -0.91 15.95 10.33
CA THR A 385 0.13 15.63 9.36
C THR A 385 0.02 14.17 8.99
N ALA A 386 -0.31 13.92 7.74
CA ALA A 386 -0.40 12.57 7.17
C ALA A 386 0.80 12.30 6.26
N THR A 387 1.43 11.14 6.44
CA THR A 387 2.52 10.67 5.58
C THR A 387 2.14 9.34 4.94
N ALA A 388 2.24 9.27 3.63
CA ALA A 388 1.94 8.07 2.87
C ALA A 388 3.06 7.80 1.87
N SER A 389 3.53 6.56 1.83
CA SER A 389 4.57 6.14 0.89
C SER A 389 4.01 5.15 -0.10
N LYS A 390 4.37 5.34 -1.38
CA LYS A 390 3.98 4.43 -2.46
C LYS A 390 2.48 4.28 -2.64
N VAL A 391 1.75 5.39 -2.52
CA VAL A 391 0.32 5.50 -2.80
C VAL A 391 0.09 6.16 -4.16
N ARG A 392 -1.03 5.83 -4.82
CA ARG A 392 -1.35 6.38 -6.15
C ARG A 392 -2.02 7.73 -6.10
N ASP A 393 -2.77 7.96 -5.03
CA ASP A 393 -3.44 9.22 -4.76
C ASP A 393 -3.51 9.48 -3.25
N PHE A 394 -4.13 10.58 -2.87
CA PHE A 394 -4.29 10.99 -1.51
C PHE A 394 -5.69 11.56 -1.30
N ALA A 395 -6.40 11.00 -0.33
CA ALA A 395 -7.73 11.46 0.05
C ALA A 395 -7.80 11.75 1.55
N TRP A 396 -8.75 12.60 1.95
CA TRP A 396 -9.08 12.84 3.35
C TRP A 396 -10.55 13.19 3.49
N ALA A 397 -11.03 13.14 4.72
CA ALA A 397 -12.34 13.67 5.08
C ALA A 397 -12.21 14.66 6.23
N ALA A 398 -13.23 15.50 6.44
CA ALA A 398 -13.28 16.43 7.55
C ALA A 398 -14.70 16.51 8.10
N GLY A 399 -14.88 16.31 9.40
CA GLY A 399 -16.19 16.36 10.01
C GLY A 399 -16.19 15.96 11.49
N PRO A 400 -17.31 16.15 12.19
CA PRO A 400 -17.48 15.71 13.57
C PRO A 400 -17.82 14.20 13.65
N PHE A 401 -16.96 13.37 13.07
CA PHE A 401 -17.13 11.91 13.03
C PHE A 401 -17.13 11.28 14.43
N SER A 402 -17.82 10.15 14.55
CA SER A 402 -17.60 9.20 15.63
C SER A 402 -16.52 8.22 15.20
N LYS A 403 -15.44 8.07 16.00
CA LYS A 403 -14.32 7.16 15.70
C LYS A 403 -14.34 5.95 16.62
N ILE A 404 -14.17 4.76 16.06
CA ILE A 404 -13.80 3.54 16.78
C ILE A 404 -12.58 2.91 16.12
N SER A 405 -11.76 2.22 16.90
CA SER A 405 -10.49 1.67 16.42
C SER A 405 -10.29 0.23 16.85
N GLY A 406 -9.47 -0.50 16.12
CA GLY A 406 -9.05 -1.85 16.46
C GLY A 406 -7.79 -2.22 15.69
N THR A 407 -7.34 -3.45 15.86
CA THR A 407 -6.18 -3.99 15.16
C THR A 407 -6.56 -5.30 14.51
N SER A 408 -6.16 -5.53 13.27
CA SER A 408 -6.33 -6.80 12.58
C SER A 408 -5.48 -7.89 13.24
N THR A 409 -5.69 -9.15 12.90
CA THR A 409 -4.87 -10.26 13.42
C THR A 409 -3.43 -10.16 12.95
N ALA A 410 -3.20 -9.61 11.76
CA ALA A 410 -1.87 -9.37 11.20
C ALA A 410 -1.16 -8.14 11.81
N GLY A 411 -1.84 -7.38 12.68
CA GLY A 411 -1.26 -6.23 13.37
C GLY A 411 -1.55 -4.87 12.73
N THR A 412 -2.34 -4.81 11.66
CA THR A 412 -2.71 -3.55 11.01
C THR A 412 -3.69 -2.75 11.87
N PRO A 413 -3.41 -1.49 12.23
CA PRO A 413 -4.38 -0.58 12.82
C PRO A 413 -5.53 -0.31 11.85
N VAL A 414 -6.76 -0.37 12.34
CA VAL A 414 -7.98 -0.10 11.56
C VAL A 414 -8.85 0.87 12.33
N ASN A 415 -9.22 1.96 11.70
CA ASN A 415 -10.12 2.96 12.25
C ASN A 415 -11.40 3.04 11.41
N VAL A 416 -12.53 3.17 12.07
CA VAL A 416 -13.82 3.43 11.42
C VAL A 416 -14.34 4.78 11.91
N TYR A 417 -14.58 5.66 10.96
CA TYR A 417 -15.14 6.98 11.17
C TYR A 417 -16.57 7.00 10.62
N SER A 418 -17.53 7.28 11.45
CA SER A 418 -18.94 7.23 11.08
C SER A 418 -19.57 8.61 11.12
N VAL A 419 -20.37 8.95 10.10
CA VAL A 419 -21.20 10.15 10.11
C VAL A 419 -22.36 10.01 11.11
N SER A 420 -23.02 11.13 11.42
CA SER A 420 -24.22 11.10 12.25
C SER A 420 -25.32 10.26 11.58
N GLY A 421 -25.93 9.36 12.35
CA GLY A 421 -26.96 8.44 11.83
C GLY A 421 -26.50 6.99 11.67
N ILE A 422 -25.19 6.73 11.61
CA ILE A 422 -24.66 5.36 11.70
C ILE A 422 -24.72 4.90 13.16
N SER A 423 -25.33 3.74 13.42
CA SER A 423 -25.41 3.20 14.76
C SER A 423 -24.05 2.68 15.25
N SER A 424 -23.83 2.66 16.57
CA SER A 424 -22.62 2.07 17.14
C SER A 424 -22.50 0.58 16.85
N ALA A 425 -23.60 -0.13 16.66
CA ALA A 425 -23.61 -1.54 16.27
C ALA A 425 -23.13 -1.70 14.81
N ASP A 426 -23.61 -0.85 13.91
CA ASP A 426 -23.16 -0.85 12.51
C ASP A 426 -21.67 -0.47 12.41
N ALA A 427 -21.23 0.58 13.10
CA ALA A 427 -19.82 0.94 13.16
C ALA A 427 -18.95 -0.22 13.65
N GLN A 428 -19.35 -0.92 14.73
CA GLN A 428 -18.65 -2.09 15.24
C GLN A 428 -18.65 -3.26 14.25
N SER A 429 -19.74 -3.44 13.51
CA SER A 429 -19.82 -4.44 12.44
C SER A 429 -18.83 -4.12 11.32
N MET A 430 -18.76 -2.85 10.89
CA MET A 430 -17.82 -2.41 9.86
C MET A 430 -16.35 -2.55 10.32
N LEU A 431 -16.04 -2.20 11.56
CA LEU A 431 -14.70 -2.43 12.12
C LEU A 431 -14.32 -3.92 12.11
N THR A 432 -15.25 -4.80 12.44
CA THR A 432 -15.02 -6.25 12.41
C THR A 432 -14.82 -6.73 10.97
N THR A 433 -15.65 -6.26 10.03
CA THR A 433 -15.52 -6.54 8.60
C THR A 433 -14.18 -6.08 8.05
N ALA A 434 -13.79 -4.82 8.32
CA ALA A 434 -12.54 -4.25 7.83
C ALA A 434 -11.31 -5.06 8.30
N LYS A 435 -11.26 -5.40 9.58
CA LYS A 435 -10.17 -6.24 10.13
C LYS A 435 -10.11 -7.61 9.45
N SER A 436 -11.25 -8.26 9.27
CA SER A 436 -11.32 -9.57 8.62
C SER A 436 -10.93 -9.50 7.14
N ALA A 437 -11.32 -8.44 6.43
CA ALA A 437 -10.97 -8.22 5.03
C ALA A 437 -9.47 -8.01 4.88
N VAL A 438 -8.85 -7.14 5.69
CA VAL A 438 -7.39 -6.93 5.71
C VAL A 438 -6.67 -8.26 5.91
N ASP A 439 -7.02 -9.03 6.95
CA ASP A 439 -6.39 -10.33 7.22
C ASP A 439 -6.58 -11.33 6.07
N SER A 440 -7.78 -11.35 5.48
CA SER A 440 -8.13 -12.28 4.40
C SER A 440 -7.34 -11.99 3.11
N HIS A 441 -7.27 -10.72 2.69
CA HIS A 441 -6.53 -10.34 1.48
C HIS A 441 -5.02 -10.44 1.72
N ALA A 442 -4.52 -10.02 2.89
CA ALA A 442 -3.11 -10.14 3.24
C ALA A 442 -2.60 -11.59 3.19
N SER A 443 -3.40 -12.54 3.66
CA SER A 443 -3.03 -13.97 3.62
C SER A 443 -2.88 -14.52 2.19
N ARG A 444 -3.56 -13.89 1.21
CA ARG A 444 -3.58 -14.34 -0.19
C ARG A 444 -2.55 -13.65 -1.05
N PHE A 445 -2.42 -12.33 -0.91
CA PHE A 445 -1.71 -11.49 -1.88
C PHE A 445 -0.42 -10.87 -1.31
N GLY A 446 -0.16 -10.98 -0.01
CA GLY A 446 0.97 -10.39 0.67
C GLY A 446 0.52 -9.43 1.77
N ALA A 447 1.44 -9.05 2.67
CA ALA A 447 1.12 -8.19 3.80
C ALA A 447 0.41 -6.89 3.38
N TYR A 448 -0.47 -6.37 4.25
CA TYR A 448 -1.12 -5.08 4.02
C TYR A 448 -0.05 -3.99 3.85
N PRO A 449 -0.13 -3.16 2.79
CA PRO A 449 1.01 -2.35 2.37
C PRO A 449 1.20 -1.06 3.16
N TYR A 450 0.15 -0.59 3.86
CA TYR A 450 0.12 0.74 4.47
C TYR A 450 0.17 0.66 6.00
N GLY A 451 0.48 1.79 6.66
CA GLY A 451 0.66 1.85 8.12
C GLY A 451 -0.63 1.69 8.92
N GLU A 452 -1.76 2.12 8.36
CA GLU A 452 -3.11 1.99 8.93
C GLU A 452 -4.16 1.97 7.83
N LEU A 453 -5.39 1.60 8.18
CA LEU A 453 -6.57 1.69 7.33
C LEU A 453 -7.62 2.55 8.02
N ASP A 454 -8.03 3.63 7.38
CA ASP A 454 -9.15 4.47 7.76
C ASP A 454 -10.36 4.17 6.87
N ALA A 455 -11.51 3.87 7.46
CA ALA A 455 -12.76 3.67 6.74
C ALA A 455 -13.80 4.71 7.19
N VAL A 456 -14.29 5.51 6.26
CA VAL A 456 -15.37 6.48 6.49
C VAL A 456 -16.69 5.87 6.05
N ILE A 457 -17.65 5.78 6.96
CA ILE A 457 -18.94 5.13 6.72
C ILE A 457 -20.06 6.16 6.67
N ASP A 458 -20.71 6.22 5.51
CA ASP A 458 -21.87 7.09 5.25
C ASP A 458 -22.88 6.39 4.33
N ASN A 459 -24.10 6.18 4.80
CA ASN A 459 -25.17 5.55 4.01
C ASN A 459 -25.85 6.48 2.99
N ASN A 460 -25.41 7.73 2.88
CA ASN A 460 -25.94 8.70 1.92
C ASN A 460 -25.25 8.67 0.57
N PHE A 461 -24.15 7.91 0.42
CA PHE A 461 -23.49 7.76 -0.88
C PHE A 461 -24.44 7.19 -1.92
N TRP A 462 -24.35 7.70 -3.15
CA TRP A 462 -25.06 7.15 -4.31
C TRP A 462 -24.34 5.96 -4.95
N PHE A 463 -23.09 5.67 -4.53
CA PHE A 463 -22.22 4.57 -4.96
C PHE A 463 -21.96 3.58 -3.81
N GLY A 464 -21.29 2.46 -4.09
CA GLY A 464 -21.01 1.40 -3.12
C GLY A 464 -19.92 1.75 -2.12
N GLY A 465 -18.78 2.19 -2.63
CA GLY A 465 -17.59 2.57 -1.87
C GLY A 465 -16.57 3.27 -2.74
N MET A 466 -15.41 3.60 -2.16
CA MET A 466 -14.27 4.19 -2.85
C MET A 466 -12.96 3.80 -2.14
N GLU A 467 -11.97 3.41 -2.90
CA GLU A 467 -10.85 2.57 -2.52
C GLU A 467 -9.52 3.29 -2.28
N TYR A 468 -9.48 4.55 -1.93
CA TYR A 468 -8.22 5.28 -1.77
C TYR A 468 -7.19 4.51 -0.92
N PRO A 469 -5.90 4.58 -1.25
CA PRO A 469 -4.88 3.82 -0.55
C PRO A 469 -4.82 4.16 0.95
N GLY A 470 -5.06 3.16 1.80
CA GLY A 470 -5.12 3.34 3.25
C GLY A 470 -6.33 4.10 3.77
N PHE A 471 -7.25 4.52 2.89
CA PHE A 471 -8.42 5.33 3.22
C PHE A 471 -9.60 4.95 2.32
N VAL A 472 -10.65 4.38 2.86
CA VAL A 472 -11.81 3.96 2.06
C VAL A 472 -13.08 4.68 2.50
N LEU A 473 -13.96 4.94 1.53
CA LEU A 473 -15.32 5.40 1.77
C LEU A 473 -16.28 4.23 1.55
N ASP A 474 -17.31 4.05 2.40
CA ASP A 474 -18.23 2.93 2.23
C ASP A 474 -19.62 3.19 2.85
N LEU A 475 -20.55 2.39 2.42
CA LEU A 475 -21.85 2.20 3.07
C LEU A 475 -21.72 1.21 4.23
N VAL A 476 -22.78 1.05 5.04
CA VAL A 476 -22.89 -0.09 5.96
C VAL A 476 -23.15 -1.37 5.16
N SER A 477 -22.09 -1.95 4.62
CA SER A 477 -22.15 -3.15 3.79
C SER A 477 -20.89 -4.01 3.94
N THR A 478 -21.06 -5.24 4.45
CA THR A 478 -19.94 -6.20 4.55
C THR A 478 -19.33 -6.51 3.19
N THR A 479 -20.13 -6.61 2.13
CA THR A 479 -19.62 -6.96 0.81
C THR A 479 -18.86 -5.80 0.18
N ALA A 480 -19.43 -4.58 0.23
CA ALA A 480 -18.76 -3.40 -0.30
C ALA A 480 -17.45 -3.13 0.45
N LEU A 481 -17.46 -3.04 1.78
CA LEU A 481 -16.24 -2.80 2.54
C LEU A 481 -15.16 -3.87 2.34
N THR A 482 -15.54 -5.14 2.12
CA THR A 482 -14.57 -6.18 1.77
C THR A 482 -13.98 -5.96 0.38
N HIS A 483 -14.77 -5.42 -0.54
CA HIS A 483 -14.36 -5.04 -1.90
C HIS A 483 -13.39 -3.84 -1.85
N GLU A 484 -13.76 -2.74 -1.22
CA GLU A 484 -12.92 -1.54 -1.12
C GLU A 484 -11.56 -1.84 -0.46
N ILE A 485 -11.53 -2.75 0.50
CA ILE A 485 -10.28 -3.21 1.11
C ILE A 485 -9.49 -4.12 0.16
N GLY A 486 -10.14 -4.84 -0.73
CA GLY A 486 -9.50 -5.64 -1.78
C GLY A 486 -8.66 -4.79 -2.74
N HIS A 487 -9.13 -3.59 -3.05
CA HIS A 487 -8.44 -2.60 -3.87
C HIS A 487 -7.12 -2.10 -3.26
N GLN A 488 -6.86 -2.32 -1.98
CA GLN A 488 -5.55 -2.01 -1.41
C GLN A 488 -4.43 -2.85 -2.04
N TRP A 489 -4.78 -4.00 -2.65
CA TRP A 489 -3.90 -4.82 -3.49
C TRP A 489 -4.13 -4.57 -4.98
N TRP A 490 -5.37 -4.64 -5.48
CA TRP A 490 -5.74 -4.44 -6.88
C TRP A 490 -6.19 -2.99 -7.09
N TYR A 491 -5.37 -2.12 -7.52
CA TYR A 491 -5.31 -0.66 -7.58
C TYR A 491 -4.19 -0.10 -6.70
N GLY A 492 -4.28 -0.19 -5.38
CA GLY A 492 -3.32 0.45 -4.46
C GLY A 492 -1.87 0.03 -4.74
N ILE A 493 -1.59 -1.30 -4.69
CA ILE A 493 -0.25 -1.85 -4.92
C ILE A 493 -0.05 -2.22 -6.39
N VAL A 494 -0.96 -2.98 -6.96
CA VAL A 494 -0.96 -3.40 -8.36
C VAL A 494 -1.84 -2.43 -9.12
N GLY A 495 -1.25 -1.35 -9.62
CA GLY A 495 -2.00 -0.37 -10.36
C GLY A 495 -2.24 -0.75 -11.80
N ASP A 496 -3.10 -0.02 -12.43
CA ASP A 496 -3.45 -0.12 -13.83
C ASP A 496 -3.81 1.26 -14.41
N ASP A 497 -4.17 1.28 -15.65
CA ASP A 497 -4.79 2.43 -16.32
C ASP A 497 -6.31 2.21 -16.26
N GLU A 498 -6.94 2.68 -15.18
CA GLU A 498 -8.35 2.44 -14.88
C GLU A 498 -9.28 2.85 -16.02
N TYR A 499 -8.98 3.95 -16.71
CA TYR A 499 -9.78 4.38 -17.84
C TYR A 499 -9.71 3.40 -19.01
N ASN A 500 -8.53 2.84 -19.29
CA ASN A 500 -8.32 1.98 -20.44
C ASN A 500 -8.41 0.49 -20.12
N SER A 501 -8.31 0.11 -18.84
CA SER A 501 -8.30 -1.30 -18.40
C SER A 501 -9.05 -1.54 -17.08
N PRO A 502 -10.28 -1.02 -16.89
CA PRO A 502 -10.99 -1.03 -15.59
C PRO A 502 -11.22 -2.44 -15.01
N TRP A 503 -11.12 -3.48 -15.81
CA TRP A 503 -11.30 -4.85 -15.35
C TRP A 503 -10.14 -5.39 -14.50
N LEU A 504 -8.93 -4.82 -14.64
CA LEU A 504 -7.75 -5.21 -13.85
C LEU A 504 -7.90 -4.81 -12.39
N ASP A 505 -8.62 -3.76 -12.17
CA ASP A 505 -9.00 -3.26 -10.87
C ASP A 505 -10.24 -3.99 -10.34
N GLU A 506 -11.37 -3.78 -10.96
CA GLU A 506 -12.69 -4.16 -10.48
C GLU A 506 -12.97 -5.68 -10.50
N ALA A 507 -12.58 -6.34 -11.58
CA ALA A 507 -12.84 -7.78 -11.67
C ALA A 507 -11.95 -8.57 -10.70
N PHE A 508 -10.70 -8.14 -10.51
CA PHE A 508 -9.77 -8.77 -9.57
C PHE A 508 -10.21 -8.56 -8.13
N THR A 509 -10.68 -7.37 -7.83
CA THR A 509 -11.19 -7.04 -6.49
C THR A 509 -12.49 -7.76 -6.19
N ASP A 510 -13.42 -7.83 -7.13
CA ASP A 510 -14.67 -8.58 -6.95
C ASP A 510 -14.43 -10.10 -6.81
N TYR A 511 -13.45 -10.65 -7.57
CA TYR A 511 -13.00 -12.03 -7.39
C TYR A 511 -12.38 -12.25 -6.00
N SER A 512 -11.53 -11.33 -5.56
CA SER A 512 -10.86 -11.38 -4.26
C SER A 512 -11.86 -11.28 -3.11
N THR A 513 -12.90 -10.46 -3.27
CA THR A 513 -14.04 -10.34 -2.37
C THR A 513 -14.81 -11.64 -2.24
N ASP A 514 -15.08 -12.31 -3.36
CA ASP A 514 -15.71 -13.63 -3.35
C ASP A 514 -14.87 -14.66 -2.58
N LEU A 515 -13.55 -14.64 -2.72
CA LEU A 515 -12.65 -15.50 -1.94
C LEU A 515 -12.67 -15.15 -0.44
N ALA A 516 -12.66 -13.88 -0.09
CA ALA A 516 -12.68 -13.41 1.30
C ALA A 516 -13.99 -13.81 1.99
N LEU A 517 -15.12 -13.73 1.29
CA LEU A 517 -16.44 -14.07 1.78
C LEU A 517 -16.82 -15.56 1.56
N SER A 518 -15.84 -16.40 1.15
CA SER A 518 -16.04 -17.83 0.86
C SER A 518 -17.09 -18.12 -0.22
N LYS A 519 -17.26 -17.22 -1.18
CA LYS A 519 -18.11 -17.40 -2.35
C LYS A 519 -17.27 -18.00 -3.49
N THR A 520 -17.66 -19.17 -4.00
CA THR A 520 -16.84 -19.91 -4.98
C THR A 520 -17.13 -19.54 -6.44
N GLY A 521 -18.11 -18.72 -6.72
CA GLY A 521 -18.53 -18.38 -8.09
C GLY A 521 -19.03 -19.58 -8.90
N THR A 522 -19.56 -20.64 -8.25
CA THR A 522 -20.14 -21.79 -8.95
C THR A 522 -21.35 -21.40 -9.78
N GLY A 523 -21.40 -21.82 -11.04
CA GLY A 523 -22.47 -21.49 -11.97
C GLY A 523 -22.45 -20.06 -12.52
N CYS A 524 -21.44 -19.28 -12.16
CA CYS A 524 -21.28 -17.89 -12.54
C CYS A 524 -21.39 -17.69 -14.07
N TRP A 525 -20.63 -18.46 -14.85
CA TRP A 525 -20.60 -18.33 -16.31
C TRP A 525 -21.88 -18.76 -17.01
N ASN A 526 -22.72 -19.58 -16.39
CA ASN A 526 -23.98 -20.04 -16.99
C ASN A 526 -25.02 -18.91 -17.17
N SER A 527 -24.83 -17.77 -16.52
CA SER A 527 -25.72 -16.61 -16.60
C SER A 527 -25.17 -15.48 -17.49
N VAL A 528 -24.01 -15.65 -18.12
CA VAL A 528 -23.40 -14.62 -18.98
C VAL A 528 -24.24 -14.42 -20.25
N SER A 529 -24.60 -13.19 -20.53
CA SER A 529 -25.34 -12.78 -21.71
C SER A 529 -24.78 -11.48 -22.26
N TRP A 530 -24.15 -11.56 -23.42
CA TRP A 530 -23.53 -10.41 -24.09
C TRP A 530 -24.58 -9.60 -24.85
N ALA A 531 -24.57 -8.27 -24.68
CA ALA A 531 -25.50 -7.39 -25.37
C ALA A 531 -25.16 -7.22 -26.85
N SER A 532 -23.87 -7.32 -27.21
CA SER A 532 -23.40 -7.20 -28.59
C SER A 532 -22.06 -7.93 -28.79
N THR A 533 -21.60 -8.01 -30.03
CA THR A 533 -20.26 -8.55 -30.34
C THR A 533 -19.13 -7.59 -29.94
N ALA A 534 -19.41 -6.30 -29.78
CA ALA A 534 -18.44 -5.29 -29.35
C ALA A 534 -18.24 -5.26 -27.82
N GLU A 535 -19.17 -5.84 -27.05
CA GLU A 535 -19.10 -5.88 -25.60
C GLU A 535 -18.03 -6.90 -25.16
N LYS A 536 -17.04 -6.45 -24.39
CA LYS A 536 -15.91 -7.24 -23.89
C LYS A 536 -15.60 -6.83 -22.44
N ILE A 537 -15.08 -7.74 -21.66
CA ILE A 537 -14.64 -7.44 -20.27
C ILE A 537 -13.58 -6.34 -20.27
N THR A 538 -12.68 -6.35 -21.25
CA THR A 538 -11.55 -5.43 -21.36
C THR A 538 -11.85 -4.13 -22.12
N ASN A 539 -13.11 -3.78 -22.32
CA ASN A 539 -13.44 -2.47 -22.91
C ASN A 539 -13.06 -1.33 -21.96
N SER A 540 -12.58 -0.22 -22.52
CA SER A 540 -12.25 0.99 -21.79
C SER A 540 -13.49 1.75 -21.30
N MET A 541 -13.30 2.73 -20.41
CA MET A 541 -14.35 3.62 -19.95
C MET A 541 -14.99 4.42 -21.08
N ALA A 542 -14.27 4.71 -22.18
CA ALA A 542 -14.88 5.30 -23.38
C ALA A 542 -16.03 4.46 -23.96
N TYR A 543 -15.93 3.14 -23.88
CA TYR A 543 -17.04 2.24 -24.25
C TYR A 543 -18.14 2.23 -23.17
N TRP A 544 -17.75 2.16 -21.91
CA TRP A 544 -18.69 2.02 -20.81
C TRP A 544 -19.49 3.29 -20.53
N ASP A 545 -18.94 4.47 -20.77
CA ASP A 545 -19.70 5.73 -20.68
C ASP A 545 -20.86 5.77 -21.68
N ALA A 546 -20.69 5.15 -22.83
CA ALA A 546 -21.76 4.98 -23.81
C ALA A 546 -22.70 3.79 -23.49
N HIS A 547 -22.34 2.90 -22.57
CA HIS A 547 -23.06 1.66 -22.23
C HIS A 547 -23.17 1.46 -20.71
N SER A 548 -23.38 2.54 -19.96
CA SER A 548 -23.27 2.60 -18.49
C SER A 548 -24.07 1.52 -17.74
N SER A 549 -25.28 1.18 -18.21
CA SER A 549 -26.12 0.15 -17.61
C SER A 549 -25.51 -1.27 -17.66
N ARG A 550 -24.43 -1.46 -18.42
CA ARG A 550 -23.76 -2.77 -18.58
C ARG A 550 -22.43 -2.86 -17.85
N TYR A 551 -21.85 -1.73 -17.45
CA TYR A 551 -20.53 -1.66 -16.86
C TYR A 551 -20.34 -2.62 -15.68
N SER A 552 -21.13 -2.44 -14.62
CA SER A 552 -21.05 -3.29 -13.43
C SER A 552 -21.30 -4.78 -13.75
N THR A 553 -22.28 -5.09 -14.62
CA THR A 553 -22.57 -6.47 -14.99
C THR A 553 -21.39 -7.14 -15.68
N VAL A 554 -20.70 -6.42 -16.58
CA VAL A 554 -19.67 -7.00 -17.44
C VAL A 554 -18.30 -6.92 -16.78
N VAL A 555 -17.88 -5.75 -16.34
CA VAL A 555 -16.53 -5.56 -15.79
C VAL A 555 -16.41 -6.29 -14.45
N TYR A 556 -17.29 -6.03 -13.50
CA TYR A 556 -17.32 -6.71 -12.20
C TYR A 556 -17.82 -8.16 -12.34
N GLY A 557 -19.07 -8.33 -12.78
CA GLY A 557 -19.74 -9.62 -12.76
C GLY A 557 -19.10 -10.65 -13.70
N TYR A 558 -18.98 -10.35 -15.00
CA TYR A 558 -18.39 -11.30 -15.96
C TYR A 558 -16.87 -11.35 -15.80
N GLY A 559 -16.22 -10.26 -15.41
CA GLY A 559 -14.79 -10.24 -15.11
C GLY A 559 -14.41 -11.21 -14.01
N LYS A 560 -15.06 -11.14 -12.83
CA LYS A 560 -14.80 -12.12 -11.76
C LYS A 560 -15.17 -13.55 -12.16
N CYS A 561 -16.22 -13.72 -12.98
CA CYS A 561 -16.58 -15.04 -13.48
C CYS A 561 -15.50 -15.63 -14.38
N ALA A 562 -14.85 -14.83 -15.23
CA ALA A 562 -13.70 -15.25 -16.01
C ALA A 562 -12.54 -15.70 -15.10
N LEU A 563 -12.26 -14.97 -14.03
CA LEU A 563 -11.22 -15.35 -13.05
C LEU A 563 -11.59 -16.63 -12.28
N HIS A 564 -12.86 -16.83 -11.90
CA HIS A 564 -13.32 -18.08 -11.30
C HIS A 564 -13.21 -19.27 -12.27
N ASP A 565 -13.48 -19.06 -13.56
CA ASP A 565 -13.31 -20.11 -14.57
C ASP A 565 -11.82 -20.38 -14.84
N LEU A 566 -10.97 -19.36 -14.86
CA LEU A 566 -9.52 -19.55 -14.93
C LEU A 566 -9.02 -20.38 -13.75
N ARG A 567 -9.52 -20.12 -12.54
CA ARG A 567 -9.22 -20.93 -11.35
C ARG A 567 -9.61 -22.40 -11.54
N ARG A 568 -10.75 -22.68 -12.18
CA ARG A 568 -11.18 -24.08 -12.46
C ARG A 568 -10.26 -24.76 -13.47
N VAL A 569 -9.74 -24.02 -14.44
CA VAL A 569 -8.79 -24.54 -15.43
C VAL A 569 -7.43 -24.81 -14.80
N LEU A 570 -6.93 -23.90 -13.98
CA LEU A 570 -5.61 -23.99 -13.37
C LEU A 570 -5.57 -24.85 -12.10
N GLY A 571 -6.69 -24.95 -11.38
CA GLY A 571 -6.78 -25.46 -10.02
C GLY A 571 -6.48 -24.40 -8.96
N ASP A 572 -7.05 -24.59 -7.76
CA ASP A 572 -7.03 -23.59 -6.67
C ASP A 572 -5.61 -23.16 -6.27
N SER A 573 -4.70 -24.10 -6.12
CA SER A 573 -3.33 -23.83 -5.68
C SER A 573 -2.51 -23.08 -6.72
N VAL A 574 -2.67 -23.41 -8.00
CA VAL A 574 -1.97 -22.74 -9.10
C VAL A 574 -2.50 -21.32 -9.27
N MET A 575 -3.83 -21.13 -9.22
CA MET A 575 -4.45 -19.81 -9.30
C MET A 575 -4.04 -18.91 -8.12
N ALA A 576 -4.02 -19.45 -6.90
CA ALA A 576 -3.58 -18.71 -5.73
C ALA A 576 -2.12 -18.26 -5.86
N LYS A 577 -1.24 -19.15 -6.31
CA LYS A 577 0.17 -18.81 -6.58
C LYS A 577 0.29 -17.78 -7.69
N LEU A 578 -0.42 -17.94 -8.80
CA LEU A 578 -0.42 -16.99 -9.91
C LEU A 578 -0.76 -15.57 -9.43
N LEU A 579 -1.86 -15.40 -8.69
CA LEU A 579 -2.28 -14.08 -8.23
C LEU A 579 -1.29 -13.48 -7.22
N LYS A 580 -0.74 -14.29 -6.32
CA LYS A 580 0.28 -13.85 -5.37
C LYS A 580 1.56 -13.41 -6.07
N ASP A 581 2.04 -14.20 -7.02
CA ASP A 581 3.25 -13.89 -7.79
C ASP A 581 3.03 -12.66 -8.68
N PHE A 582 1.86 -12.54 -9.29
CA PHE A 582 1.50 -11.40 -10.13
C PHE A 582 1.43 -10.11 -9.30
N ALA A 583 0.75 -10.14 -8.15
CA ALA A 583 0.74 -9.02 -7.23
C ALA A 583 2.16 -8.65 -6.78
N THR A 584 2.98 -9.62 -6.39
CA THR A 584 4.37 -9.39 -5.95
C THR A 584 5.25 -8.79 -7.04
N SER A 585 5.10 -9.25 -8.30
CA SER A 585 5.89 -8.75 -9.43
C SER A 585 5.51 -7.34 -9.89
N HIS A 586 4.28 -6.90 -9.56
CA HIS A 586 3.77 -5.56 -9.91
C HIS A 586 3.59 -4.66 -8.67
N TRP A 587 4.19 -5.01 -7.56
CA TRP A 587 4.09 -4.28 -6.29
C TRP A 587 4.54 -2.83 -6.46
N TYR A 588 3.61 -1.87 -6.33
CA TYR A 588 3.73 -0.43 -6.61
C TYR A 588 3.98 -0.08 -8.09
N GLY A 589 3.87 -1.06 -8.98
CA GLY A 589 3.95 -0.88 -10.43
C GLY A 589 2.57 -0.68 -11.06
N VAL A 590 2.54 -0.79 -12.38
CA VAL A 590 1.33 -0.77 -13.20
C VAL A 590 1.27 -2.07 -13.99
N SER A 591 0.16 -2.79 -13.89
CA SER A 591 -0.09 -4.03 -14.62
C SER A 591 -0.86 -3.78 -15.91
N THR A 592 -0.79 -4.74 -16.82
CA THR A 592 -1.55 -4.74 -18.07
C THR A 592 -2.26 -6.08 -18.28
N THR A 593 -3.32 -6.07 -19.07
CA THR A 593 -4.03 -7.30 -19.46
C THR A 593 -3.10 -8.31 -20.11
N SER A 594 -2.19 -7.87 -20.98
CA SER A 594 -1.23 -8.76 -21.66
C SER A 594 -0.25 -9.42 -20.70
N GLU A 595 0.23 -8.70 -19.69
CA GLU A 595 1.12 -9.25 -18.64
C GLU A 595 0.39 -10.30 -17.80
N PHE A 596 -0.86 -10.05 -17.41
CA PHE A 596 -1.64 -11.05 -16.68
C PHE A 596 -1.90 -12.30 -17.53
N LYS A 597 -2.27 -12.16 -18.81
CA LYS A 597 -2.47 -13.29 -19.73
C LYS A 597 -1.17 -14.10 -19.90
N ALA A 598 -0.04 -13.42 -20.02
CA ALA A 598 1.27 -14.08 -20.11
C ALA A 598 1.62 -14.83 -18.82
N ALA A 599 1.38 -14.24 -17.65
CA ALA A 599 1.59 -14.88 -16.35
C ALA A 599 0.68 -16.12 -16.18
N ALA A 600 -0.59 -16.01 -16.56
CA ALA A 600 -1.53 -17.12 -16.52
C ALA A 600 -1.10 -18.26 -17.46
N GLN A 601 -0.65 -17.94 -18.67
CA GLN A 601 -0.15 -18.94 -19.63
C GLN A 601 1.13 -19.62 -19.12
N ALA A 602 2.01 -18.90 -18.46
CA ALA A 602 3.23 -19.45 -17.86
C ALA A 602 2.94 -20.40 -16.67
N ALA A 603 1.78 -20.27 -16.04
CA ALA A 603 1.38 -21.12 -14.91
C ALA A 603 0.81 -22.50 -15.35
N THR A 604 0.60 -22.74 -16.65
CA THR A 604 0.02 -23.98 -17.15
C THR A 604 0.56 -24.36 -18.52
N SER A 605 0.58 -25.68 -18.81
CA SER A 605 0.84 -26.21 -20.15
C SER A 605 -0.41 -26.19 -21.06
N THR A 606 -1.60 -25.91 -20.52
CA THR A 606 -2.84 -25.79 -21.29
C THR A 606 -2.80 -24.49 -22.09
N ASP A 607 -3.09 -24.55 -23.39
CA ASP A 607 -3.23 -23.33 -24.21
C ASP A 607 -4.49 -22.55 -23.80
N LEU A 608 -4.31 -21.34 -23.28
CA LEU A 608 -5.37 -20.47 -22.83
C LEU A 608 -5.94 -19.54 -23.92
N THR A 609 -5.47 -19.62 -25.16
CA THR A 609 -5.93 -18.76 -26.27
C THR A 609 -7.45 -18.81 -26.46
N SER A 610 -7.99 -20.05 -26.52
CA SER A 610 -9.43 -20.26 -26.64
C SER A 610 -10.22 -19.79 -25.41
N PHE A 611 -9.62 -19.92 -24.21
CA PHE A 611 -10.19 -19.44 -22.97
C PHE A 611 -10.42 -17.92 -23.01
N TRP A 612 -9.37 -17.16 -23.33
CA TRP A 612 -9.47 -15.69 -23.39
C TRP A 612 -10.49 -15.22 -24.44
N THR A 613 -10.49 -15.86 -25.61
CA THR A 613 -11.46 -15.56 -26.66
C THR A 613 -12.90 -15.81 -26.20
N GLN A 614 -13.17 -16.93 -25.56
CA GLN A 614 -14.49 -17.29 -25.02
C GLN A 614 -14.97 -16.30 -23.97
N HIS A 615 -14.07 -15.86 -23.10
CA HIS A 615 -14.37 -14.92 -22.02
C HIS A 615 -14.30 -13.45 -22.46
N ARG A 616 -14.00 -13.19 -23.74
CA ARG A 616 -13.85 -11.83 -24.30
C ARG A 616 -12.89 -10.95 -23.53
N VAL A 617 -11.75 -11.53 -23.17
CA VAL A 617 -10.61 -10.83 -22.58
C VAL A 617 -9.58 -10.63 -23.67
N ASP A 618 -9.56 -9.43 -24.25
CA ASP A 618 -8.58 -9.00 -25.24
C ASP A 618 -7.32 -8.41 -24.57
N GLY A 619 -6.25 -8.17 -25.31
CA GLY A 619 -5.02 -7.57 -24.79
C GLY A 619 -3.79 -8.37 -25.09
#